data_d0970b785537e2ac544c6adfcf0a5f04
#
_entry.id   d0970b785537e2ac544c6adfcf0a5f04
#
_cell.length_a   1.000
_cell.length_b   1.000
_cell.length_c   1.000
_cell.angle_alpha   90.00
_cell.angle_beta   90.00
_cell.angle_gamma   90.00
#
_symmetry.space_group_name_H-M   'P 1'
#
loop_
_entity.id
_entity.type
_entity.pdbx_description
1 polymer ?
#
loop_
_entity_poly.entity_id
_entity_poly.type
_entity_poly.pdbx_seq_one_letter_code
_entity_poly.pdbx_strand_id
1 'polypeptide(L)'
;MNTPFFISWRYQRGKQKNPLVELISKFSAIGIALGVAVLIVGLSAMNGFERELNSRILAVVPHTEITVNPHANEATLNHWQNLAERLKTNKKITALSPFVSFTALVENGNKLKVVQVKGVDKQAEDQVSSLGKFVEGDGWQKFAQEGGLVLGSGIAKELGVKAGDWVSLLISQPNGEDQMAQPNRERVQVTAILRLDGQLDHSYALLALPQAQELMGYREDQITGVELKVDDPFKVQEMDYSMLNDYPQLLYIQNWVAKFGYMYRDIQ
;
A
#
# COMPACT_ATOMS: atom_id res chain seq x y z
N MET A 1 29.01 -40.46 13.05
CA MET A 1 29.06 -39.78 14.38
C MET A 1 30.29 -38.89 14.38
N ASN A 2 30.14 -37.60 14.58
CA ASN A 2 31.26 -36.64 14.50
C ASN A 2 32.19 -36.83 15.70
N THR A 3 33.41 -37.25 15.42
CA THR A 3 34.49 -37.50 16.37
C THR A 3 34.70 -36.38 17.43
N PRO A 4 34.58 -35.09 17.09
CA PRO A 4 34.70 -34.00 18.06
C PRO A 4 33.60 -34.02 19.14
N PHE A 5 32.37 -34.38 18.79
CA PHE A 5 31.24 -34.46 19.72
C PHE A 5 31.39 -35.58 20.72
N PHE A 6 31.91 -36.75 20.26
CA PHE A 6 32.18 -37.89 21.10
C PHE A 6 33.32 -37.64 22.11
N ILE A 7 34.39 -36.97 21.68
CA ILE A 7 35.52 -36.60 22.53
C ILE A 7 35.09 -35.60 23.59
N SER A 8 34.30 -34.59 23.19
CA SER A 8 33.78 -33.55 24.10
C SER A 8 32.87 -34.14 25.19
N TRP A 9 31.96 -35.07 24.81
CA TRP A 9 31.07 -35.74 25.74
C TRP A 9 31.84 -36.66 26.74
N ARG A 10 32.88 -37.40 26.25
CA ARG A 10 33.69 -38.23 27.08
C ARG A 10 34.58 -37.45 28.07
N TYR A 11 35.07 -36.30 27.64
CA TYR A 11 35.84 -35.39 28.48
C TYR A 11 35.01 -34.76 29.60
N GLN A 12 33.75 -34.44 29.32
CA GLN A 12 32.81 -33.89 30.32
C GLN A 12 32.43 -34.90 31.39
N ARG A 13 32.42 -36.22 31.09
CA ARG A 13 32.11 -37.30 32.04
C ARG A 13 33.31 -37.74 32.89
N GLY A 14 34.53 -37.43 32.49
CA GLY A 14 35.76 -37.91 33.13
C GLY A 14 36.37 -37.01 34.22
N LYS A 15 35.82 -35.84 34.46
CA LYS A 15 36.38 -34.88 35.44
C LYS A 15 35.98 -35.23 36.88
N GLN A 16 36.99 -35.25 37.79
CA GLN A 16 36.78 -35.31 39.24
C GLN A 16 35.69 -34.28 39.64
N LYS A 17 34.68 -34.78 40.34
CA LYS A 17 33.51 -34.01 40.75
C LYS A 17 33.88 -33.00 41.84
N ASN A 18 34.39 -31.85 41.42
CA ASN A 18 34.41 -30.70 42.31
C ASN A 18 33.06 -30.00 42.22
N PRO A 19 32.20 -30.05 43.25
CA PRO A 19 30.77 -29.58 43.18
C PRO A 19 30.68 -28.11 42.78
N LEU A 20 31.66 -27.26 43.14
CA LEU A 20 31.69 -25.85 42.73
C LEU A 20 31.92 -25.69 41.22
N VAL A 21 32.79 -26.49 40.61
CA VAL A 21 33.06 -26.42 39.17
C VAL A 21 31.84 -26.90 38.35
N GLU A 22 31.18 -27.94 38.86
CA GLU A 22 29.92 -28.44 38.23
C GLU A 22 28.79 -27.39 38.30
N LEU A 23 28.68 -26.69 39.45
CA LEU A 23 27.69 -25.64 39.63
C LEU A 23 27.94 -24.47 38.67
N ILE A 24 29.16 -23.96 38.60
CA ILE A 24 29.54 -22.86 37.69
C ILE A 24 29.30 -23.25 36.21
N SER A 25 29.67 -24.48 35.84
CA SER A 25 29.47 -24.97 34.49
C SER A 25 27.98 -25.05 34.10
N LYS A 26 27.12 -25.50 35.04
CA LYS A 26 25.69 -25.54 34.81
C LYS A 26 25.08 -24.12 34.67
N PHE A 27 25.48 -23.19 35.52
CA PHE A 27 24.99 -21.80 35.41
C PHE A 27 25.45 -21.14 34.11
N SER A 28 26.73 -21.38 33.70
CA SER A 28 27.25 -20.89 32.44
C SER A 28 26.46 -21.47 31.23
N ALA A 29 26.21 -22.77 31.25
CA ALA A 29 25.43 -23.42 30.18
C ALA A 29 23.99 -22.91 30.10
N ILE A 30 23.34 -22.72 31.26
CA ILE A 30 22.00 -22.13 31.32
C ILE A 30 22.00 -20.68 30.82
N GLY A 31 23.02 -19.90 31.22
CA GLY A 31 23.13 -18.49 30.76
C GLY A 31 23.29 -18.39 29.23
N ILE A 32 24.16 -19.25 28.65
CA ILE A 32 24.35 -19.31 27.19
C ILE A 32 23.03 -19.78 26.49
N ALA A 33 22.40 -20.82 27.01
CA ALA A 33 21.14 -21.32 26.45
C ALA A 33 20.03 -20.28 26.48
N LEU A 34 19.89 -19.54 27.59
CA LEU A 34 18.95 -18.42 27.73
C LEU A 34 19.28 -17.29 26.74
N GLY A 35 20.55 -16.89 26.64
CA GLY A 35 20.96 -15.86 25.69
C GLY A 35 20.64 -16.22 24.24
N VAL A 36 20.95 -17.46 23.83
CA VAL A 36 20.62 -17.96 22.49
C VAL A 36 19.09 -18.02 22.28
N ALA A 37 18.34 -18.48 23.28
CA ALA A 37 16.89 -18.54 23.20
C ALA A 37 16.27 -17.15 22.99
N VAL A 38 16.72 -16.13 23.74
CA VAL A 38 16.25 -14.75 23.58
C VAL A 38 16.57 -14.20 22.19
N LEU A 39 17.77 -14.47 21.66
CA LEU A 39 18.13 -14.08 20.29
C LEU A 39 17.25 -14.74 19.23
N ILE A 40 16.99 -16.04 19.38
CA ILE A 40 16.11 -16.76 18.44
C ILE A 40 14.69 -16.21 18.48
N VAL A 41 14.16 -15.94 19.67
CA VAL A 41 12.81 -15.35 19.83
C VAL A 41 12.76 -13.95 19.21
N GLY A 42 13.77 -13.10 19.47
CA GLY A 42 13.86 -11.77 18.90
C GLY A 42 13.92 -11.78 17.37
N LEU A 43 14.78 -12.59 16.79
CA LEU A 43 14.87 -12.75 15.32
C LEU A 43 13.61 -13.34 14.71
N SER A 44 12.97 -14.29 15.38
CA SER A 44 11.69 -14.88 14.92
C SER A 44 10.54 -13.86 14.95
N ALA A 45 10.48 -13.02 15.99
CA ALA A 45 9.52 -11.95 16.09
C ALA A 45 9.72 -10.90 14.98
N MET A 46 10.98 -10.52 14.71
CA MET A 46 11.33 -9.60 13.62
C MET A 46 10.93 -10.14 12.25
N ASN A 47 11.26 -11.40 11.96
CA ASN A 47 10.85 -12.06 10.71
C ASN A 47 9.32 -12.22 10.58
N GLY A 48 8.63 -12.46 11.70
CA GLY A 48 7.18 -12.52 11.74
C GLY A 48 6.54 -11.18 11.42
N PHE A 49 7.08 -10.11 12.00
CA PHE A 49 6.64 -8.74 11.74
C PHE A 49 6.88 -8.31 10.28
N GLU A 50 8.05 -8.59 9.73
CA GLU A 50 8.38 -8.33 8.33
C GLU A 50 7.39 -9.03 7.37
N ARG A 51 7.06 -10.28 7.64
CA ARG A 51 6.05 -11.02 6.86
C ARG A 51 4.66 -10.39 6.96
N GLU A 52 4.26 -9.97 8.16
CA GLU A 52 2.96 -9.33 8.38
C GLU A 52 2.87 -7.98 7.68
N LEU A 53 3.92 -7.16 7.73
CA LEU A 53 4.03 -5.91 6.95
C LEU A 53 3.88 -6.17 5.45
N ASN A 54 4.62 -7.15 4.92
CA ASN A 54 4.55 -7.50 3.50
C ASN A 54 3.16 -8.01 3.09
N SER A 55 2.52 -8.81 3.93
CA SER A 55 1.26 -9.45 3.56
C SER A 55 0.04 -8.53 3.70
N ARG A 56 0.06 -7.56 4.59
CA ARG A 56 -1.09 -6.68 4.84
C ARG A 56 -0.91 -5.27 4.32
N ILE A 57 0.19 -4.61 4.65
CA ILE A 57 0.38 -3.20 4.30
C ILE A 57 0.92 -3.07 2.88
N LEU A 58 2.06 -3.70 2.59
CA LEU A 58 2.70 -3.60 1.27
C LEU A 58 1.95 -4.36 0.17
N ALA A 59 1.00 -5.23 0.52
CA ALA A 59 0.10 -5.84 -0.46
C ALA A 59 -0.94 -4.87 -1.03
N VAL A 60 -1.27 -3.80 -0.30
CA VAL A 60 -2.33 -2.83 -0.63
C VAL A 60 -1.74 -1.46 -0.96
N VAL A 61 -0.67 -1.07 -0.25
CA VAL A 61 0.00 0.22 -0.45
C VAL A 61 1.01 0.12 -1.58
N PRO A 62 0.99 1.02 -2.57
CA PRO A 62 1.98 1.04 -3.64
C PRO A 62 3.38 1.29 -3.07
N HIS A 63 4.39 0.63 -3.65
CA HIS A 63 5.76 0.79 -3.19
C HIS A 63 6.31 2.19 -3.46
N THR A 64 5.92 2.78 -4.59
CA THR A 64 6.22 4.18 -4.96
C THR A 64 5.06 4.77 -5.73
N GLU A 65 4.79 6.03 -5.50
CA GLU A 65 3.87 6.87 -6.28
C GLU A 65 4.67 7.96 -6.98
N ILE A 66 4.38 8.20 -8.25
CA ILE A 66 4.92 9.31 -9.03
C ILE A 66 3.76 10.20 -9.45
N THR A 67 3.78 11.44 -9.03
CA THR A 67 2.75 12.46 -9.33
C THR A 67 3.41 13.71 -9.91
N VAL A 68 2.61 14.66 -10.35
CA VAL A 68 3.13 16.00 -10.63
C VAL A 68 3.52 16.69 -9.32
N ASN A 69 4.59 17.47 -9.35
CA ASN A 69 5.01 18.20 -8.17
C ASN A 69 3.90 19.17 -7.71
N PRO A 70 3.53 19.20 -6.43
CA PRO A 70 2.47 20.08 -5.91
C PRO A 70 2.71 21.58 -6.13
N HIS A 71 3.96 21.97 -6.40
CA HIS A 71 4.33 23.36 -6.71
C HIS A 71 4.36 23.65 -8.22
N ALA A 72 4.06 22.66 -9.07
CA ALA A 72 3.92 22.89 -10.51
C ALA A 72 2.57 23.56 -10.82
N ASN A 73 2.51 24.29 -11.95
CA ASN A 73 1.26 24.91 -12.41
C ASN A 73 0.26 23.87 -13.00
N GLU A 74 0.69 22.64 -13.15
CA GLU A 74 -0.11 21.56 -13.71
C GLU A 74 -0.60 20.63 -12.59
N ALA A 75 -1.87 20.24 -12.64
CA ALA A 75 -2.46 19.33 -11.66
C ALA A 75 -2.43 17.86 -12.12
N THR A 76 -2.11 17.60 -13.39
CA THR A 76 -2.18 16.28 -14.01
C THR A 76 -0.89 15.91 -14.73
N LEU A 77 -0.55 14.62 -14.73
CA LEU A 77 0.42 14.04 -15.65
C LEU A 77 -0.21 13.94 -17.03
N ASN A 78 0.38 14.61 -18.00
CA ASN A 78 -0.04 14.58 -19.39
C ASN A 78 0.78 13.51 -20.15
N HIS A 79 0.13 12.82 -21.09
CA HIS A 79 0.78 11.78 -21.89
C HIS A 79 1.51 10.73 -21.02
N TRP A 80 0.84 10.27 -19.98
CA TRP A 80 1.40 9.38 -18.96
C TRP A 80 2.00 8.08 -19.56
N GLN A 81 1.55 7.68 -20.73
CA GLN A 81 2.09 6.51 -21.44
C GLN A 81 3.60 6.67 -21.72
N ASN A 82 4.05 7.91 -22.02
CA ASN A 82 5.48 8.20 -22.23
C ASN A 82 6.27 8.02 -20.92
N LEU A 83 5.67 8.40 -19.80
CA LEU A 83 6.25 8.15 -18.47
C LEU A 83 6.35 6.64 -18.20
N ALA A 84 5.29 5.91 -18.49
CA ALA A 84 5.25 4.47 -18.32
C ALA A 84 6.33 3.75 -19.13
N GLU A 85 6.55 4.14 -20.41
CA GLU A 85 7.60 3.55 -21.25
C GLU A 85 9.00 3.82 -20.67
N ARG A 86 9.27 5.01 -20.17
CA ARG A 86 10.54 5.32 -19.51
C ARG A 86 10.74 4.49 -18.25
N LEU A 87 9.70 4.35 -17.42
CA LEU A 87 9.76 3.57 -16.18
C LEU A 87 10.02 2.08 -16.43
N LYS A 88 9.47 1.51 -17.50
CA LYS A 88 9.71 0.11 -17.91
C LYS A 88 11.18 -0.19 -18.26
N THR A 89 12.00 0.82 -18.50
CA THR A 89 13.45 0.60 -18.75
C THR A 89 14.19 0.14 -17.49
N ASN A 90 13.67 0.46 -16.31
CA ASN A 90 14.22 0.01 -15.05
C ASN A 90 13.68 -1.37 -14.67
N LYS A 91 14.54 -2.39 -14.76
CA LYS A 91 14.18 -3.80 -14.49
C LYS A 91 13.73 -4.09 -13.06
N LYS A 92 14.00 -3.18 -12.12
CA LYS A 92 13.53 -3.31 -10.73
C LYS A 92 12.06 -2.95 -10.58
N ILE A 93 11.47 -2.25 -11.55
CA ILE A 93 10.03 -1.95 -11.59
C ILE A 93 9.33 -3.15 -12.22
N THR A 94 8.53 -3.85 -11.44
CA THR A 94 7.87 -5.09 -11.86
C THR A 94 6.47 -4.87 -12.42
N ALA A 95 5.79 -3.82 -11.96
CA ALA A 95 4.48 -3.42 -12.46
C ALA A 95 4.25 -1.92 -12.23
N LEU A 96 3.31 -1.36 -12.99
CA LEU A 96 2.85 0.02 -12.84
C LEU A 96 1.33 0.12 -13.09
N SER A 97 0.67 1.03 -12.39
CA SER A 97 -0.75 1.32 -12.54
C SER A 97 -1.00 2.83 -12.58
N PRO A 98 -1.68 3.37 -13.62
CA PRO A 98 -2.12 4.74 -13.62
C PRO A 98 -3.29 4.93 -12.66
N PHE A 99 -3.38 6.12 -12.04
CA PHE A 99 -4.51 6.45 -11.19
C PHE A 99 -4.93 7.92 -11.31
N VAL A 100 -6.20 8.17 -11.02
CA VAL A 100 -6.75 9.51 -10.79
C VAL A 100 -7.23 9.59 -9.35
N SER A 101 -6.72 10.55 -8.58
CA SER A 101 -7.06 10.70 -7.16
C SER A 101 -7.65 12.08 -6.90
N PHE A 102 -8.78 12.12 -6.20
CA PHE A 102 -9.44 13.34 -5.78
C PHE A 102 -10.25 13.13 -4.50
N THR A 103 -10.57 14.24 -3.85
CA THR A 103 -11.45 14.21 -2.68
C THR A 103 -12.89 14.48 -3.12
N ALA A 104 -13.82 13.68 -2.62
CA ALA A 104 -15.24 13.86 -2.86
C ALA A 104 -16.05 13.77 -1.56
N LEU A 105 -17.28 14.26 -1.59
CA LEU A 105 -18.27 13.99 -0.56
C LEU A 105 -19.23 12.92 -1.08
N VAL A 106 -19.39 11.84 -0.33
CA VAL A 106 -20.43 10.83 -0.60
C VAL A 106 -21.65 11.14 0.25
N GLU A 107 -22.78 11.24 -0.39
CA GLU A 107 -24.06 11.56 0.23
C GLU A 107 -25.05 10.41 0.09
N ASN A 108 -25.72 10.06 1.20
CA ASN A 108 -26.88 9.18 1.21
C ASN A 108 -27.96 9.75 2.16
N GLY A 109 -29.01 10.34 1.59
CA GLY A 109 -30.04 11.04 2.36
C GLY A 109 -29.46 12.21 3.17
N ASN A 110 -29.52 12.13 4.50
CA ASN A 110 -29.00 13.17 5.41
C ASN A 110 -27.56 12.93 5.83
N LYS A 111 -26.92 11.86 5.38
CA LYS A 111 -25.57 11.49 5.76
C LYS A 111 -24.57 11.91 4.71
N LEU A 112 -23.48 12.51 5.15
CA LEU A 112 -22.38 12.99 4.32
C LEU A 112 -21.07 12.46 4.86
N LYS A 113 -20.18 12.02 3.96
CA LYS A 113 -18.83 11.57 4.31
C LYS A 113 -17.82 12.07 3.30
N VAL A 114 -16.73 12.67 3.78
CA VAL A 114 -15.56 12.99 2.95
C VAL A 114 -14.82 11.71 2.66
N VAL A 115 -14.50 11.47 1.41
CA VAL A 115 -13.77 10.29 0.96
C VAL A 115 -12.65 10.67 -0.01
N GLN A 116 -11.56 9.92 0.05
CA GLN A 116 -10.52 9.93 -0.96
C GLN A 116 -10.90 8.93 -2.04
N VAL A 117 -11.26 9.42 -3.21
CA VAL A 117 -11.59 8.58 -4.36
C VAL A 117 -10.33 8.34 -5.19
N LYS A 118 -10.11 7.08 -5.56
CA LYS A 118 -9.06 6.67 -6.48
C LYS A 118 -9.66 5.97 -7.68
N GLY A 119 -9.49 6.57 -8.86
CA GLY A 119 -9.81 5.93 -10.14
C GLY A 119 -8.68 4.99 -10.55
N VAL A 120 -8.99 3.73 -10.80
CA VAL A 120 -8.02 2.67 -11.09
C VAL A 120 -8.40 1.89 -12.35
N ASP A 121 -7.38 1.45 -13.09
CA ASP A 121 -7.53 0.38 -14.06
C ASP A 121 -7.37 -0.96 -13.35
N LYS A 122 -8.44 -1.78 -13.35
CA LYS A 122 -8.42 -3.04 -12.60
C LYS A 122 -7.29 -3.97 -12.99
N GLN A 123 -6.97 -4.08 -14.28
CA GLN A 123 -5.95 -5.01 -14.76
C GLN A 123 -4.54 -4.57 -14.32
N ALA A 124 -4.28 -3.27 -14.39
CA ALA A 124 -3.03 -2.70 -13.91
C ALA A 124 -2.94 -2.74 -12.38
N GLU A 125 -4.04 -2.44 -11.67
CA GLU A 125 -4.12 -2.49 -10.21
C GLU A 125 -3.84 -3.89 -9.67
N ASP A 126 -4.38 -4.95 -10.28
CA ASP A 126 -4.13 -6.35 -9.90
C ASP A 126 -2.64 -6.75 -10.00
N GLN A 127 -1.86 -6.05 -10.83
CA GLN A 127 -0.42 -6.28 -10.93
C GLN A 127 0.38 -5.56 -9.86
N VAL A 128 -0.06 -4.36 -9.48
CA VAL A 128 0.64 -3.50 -8.52
C VAL A 128 0.27 -3.85 -7.08
N SER A 129 -1.01 -4.09 -6.81
CA SER A 129 -1.53 -4.32 -5.48
C SER A 129 -2.38 -5.60 -5.38
N SER A 130 -2.68 -6.02 -4.16
CA SER A 130 -3.62 -7.10 -3.88
C SER A 130 -4.98 -6.57 -3.40
N LEU A 131 -5.31 -5.33 -3.72
CA LEU A 131 -6.49 -4.64 -3.22
C LEU A 131 -7.79 -5.40 -3.53
N GLY A 132 -7.87 -6.03 -4.70
CA GLY A 132 -9.01 -6.84 -5.11
C GLY A 132 -9.33 -8.02 -4.18
N LYS A 133 -8.34 -8.55 -3.42
CA LYS A 133 -8.56 -9.62 -2.45
C LYS A 133 -9.34 -9.18 -1.21
N PHE A 134 -9.39 -7.88 -0.97
CA PHE A 134 -10.09 -7.26 0.17
C PHE A 134 -11.48 -6.76 -0.20
N VAL A 135 -11.90 -6.91 -1.45
CA VAL A 135 -13.25 -6.62 -1.91
C VAL A 135 -14.16 -7.81 -1.65
N GLU A 136 -15.33 -7.58 -1.05
CA GLU A 136 -16.26 -8.63 -0.63
C GLU A 136 -16.85 -9.37 -1.84
N GLY A 137 -16.88 -10.70 -1.77
CA GLY A 137 -17.52 -11.57 -2.73
C GLY A 137 -16.94 -11.48 -4.14
N ASP A 138 -17.82 -11.39 -5.13
CA ASP A 138 -17.49 -11.21 -6.55
C ASP A 138 -17.41 -9.71 -6.98
N GLY A 139 -17.46 -8.81 -5.99
CA GLY A 139 -17.53 -7.36 -6.21
C GLY A 139 -16.40 -6.78 -7.06
N TRP A 140 -15.18 -7.31 -6.94
CA TRP A 140 -14.05 -6.87 -7.75
C TRP A 140 -14.20 -7.22 -9.24
N GLN A 141 -14.85 -8.34 -9.55
CA GLN A 141 -15.15 -8.72 -10.95
C GLN A 141 -16.30 -7.87 -11.50
N LYS A 142 -17.33 -7.63 -10.70
CA LYS A 142 -18.44 -6.74 -11.07
C LYS A 142 -17.94 -5.32 -11.34
N PHE A 143 -17.10 -4.78 -10.45
CA PHE A 143 -16.45 -3.49 -10.65
C PHE A 143 -15.71 -3.40 -11.99
N ALA A 144 -15.02 -4.46 -12.41
CA ALA A 144 -14.33 -4.52 -13.69
C ALA A 144 -15.27 -4.47 -14.90
N GLN A 145 -16.48 -5.00 -14.78
CA GLN A 145 -17.44 -5.15 -15.88
C GLN A 145 -18.42 -3.98 -15.94
N GLU A 146 -18.89 -3.53 -14.81
CA GLU A 146 -20.00 -2.57 -14.67
C GLU A 146 -19.53 -1.17 -14.23
N GLY A 147 -18.29 -1.07 -13.73
CA GLY A 147 -17.80 0.16 -13.09
C GLY A 147 -18.46 0.40 -11.74
N GLY A 148 -18.81 1.65 -11.46
CA GLY A 148 -19.43 2.07 -10.22
C GLY A 148 -18.43 2.33 -9.11
N LEU A 149 -18.93 2.42 -7.87
CA LEU A 149 -18.16 2.82 -6.70
C LEU A 149 -17.90 1.62 -5.78
N VAL A 150 -16.63 1.38 -5.47
CA VAL A 150 -16.22 0.49 -4.37
C VAL A 150 -15.99 1.34 -3.14
N LEU A 151 -16.72 1.10 -2.05
CA LEU A 151 -16.61 1.85 -0.81
C LEU A 151 -15.91 1.07 0.28
N GLY A 152 -15.07 1.73 1.06
CA GLY A 152 -14.56 1.17 2.31
C GLY A 152 -15.69 0.80 3.27
N SER A 153 -15.54 -0.32 3.98
CA SER A 153 -16.57 -0.89 4.85
C SER A 153 -17.00 0.07 5.98
N GLY A 154 -16.07 0.88 6.48
CA GLY A 154 -16.36 1.92 7.48
C GLY A 154 -17.25 3.03 6.92
N ILE A 155 -16.97 3.51 5.70
CA ILE A 155 -17.79 4.50 5.01
C ILE A 155 -19.20 3.96 4.76
N ALA A 156 -19.29 2.74 4.21
CA ALA A 156 -20.57 2.09 3.91
C ALA A 156 -21.45 1.96 5.15
N LYS A 157 -20.85 1.57 6.28
CA LYS A 157 -21.53 1.46 7.59
C LYS A 157 -22.01 2.82 8.11
N GLU A 158 -21.18 3.87 8.02
CA GLU A 158 -21.54 5.22 8.46
C GLU A 158 -22.70 5.82 7.61
N LEU A 159 -22.63 5.62 6.29
CA LEU A 159 -23.68 6.07 5.36
C LEU A 159 -24.93 5.18 5.40
N GLY A 160 -24.82 3.95 5.91
CA GLY A 160 -25.91 2.97 5.93
C GLY A 160 -26.20 2.41 4.55
N VAL A 161 -25.19 2.21 3.71
CA VAL A 161 -25.29 1.67 2.35
C VAL A 161 -24.60 0.32 2.23
N LYS A 162 -25.03 -0.45 1.23
CA LYS A 162 -24.48 -1.75 0.86
C LYS A 162 -24.27 -1.83 -0.65
N ALA A 163 -23.63 -2.88 -1.12
CA ALA A 163 -23.51 -3.16 -2.54
C ALA A 163 -24.92 -3.22 -3.19
N GLY A 164 -25.05 -2.56 -4.32
CA GLY A 164 -26.33 -2.37 -5.04
C GLY A 164 -27.02 -1.05 -4.77
N ASP A 165 -26.73 -0.35 -3.67
CA ASP A 165 -27.34 0.93 -3.34
C ASP A 165 -26.77 2.07 -4.19
N TRP A 166 -27.53 3.16 -4.31
CA TRP A 166 -27.10 4.36 -5.02
C TRP A 166 -26.74 5.48 -4.04
N VAL A 167 -25.65 6.17 -4.33
CA VAL A 167 -25.17 7.33 -3.58
C VAL A 167 -24.93 8.50 -4.52
N SER A 168 -24.84 9.71 -3.97
CA SER A 168 -24.40 10.89 -4.72
C SER A 168 -22.96 11.22 -4.38
N LEU A 169 -22.11 11.40 -5.39
CA LEU A 169 -20.79 11.99 -5.27
C LEU A 169 -20.87 13.49 -5.54
N LEU A 170 -20.38 14.30 -4.62
CA LEU A 170 -20.20 15.73 -4.81
C LEU A 170 -18.70 16.00 -4.97
N ILE A 171 -18.34 16.54 -6.12
CA ILE A 171 -16.95 16.73 -6.53
C ILE A 171 -16.73 18.21 -6.80
N SER A 172 -15.70 18.79 -6.17
CA SER A 172 -15.23 20.13 -6.50
C SER A 172 -14.19 20.03 -7.61
N GLN A 173 -14.48 20.57 -8.79
CA GLN A 173 -13.50 20.61 -9.88
C GLN A 173 -12.51 21.74 -9.63
N PRO A 174 -11.18 21.47 -9.71
CA PRO A 174 -10.16 22.47 -9.44
C PRO A 174 -10.03 23.56 -10.52
N ASN A 175 -10.70 23.42 -11.67
CA ASN A 175 -10.49 24.26 -12.84
C ASN A 175 -11.56 25.38 -13.02
N GLY A 176 -12.39 25.63 -12.01
CA GLY A 176 -13.32 26.75 -12.06
C GLY A 176 -12.63 28.05 -11.66
N GLU A 177 -12.52 29.04 -12.56
CA GLU A 177 -12.12 30.41 -12.22
C GLU A 177 -13.05 31.07 -11.17
N ASP A 178 -14.24 30.49 -10.96
CA ASP A 178 -15.19 30.88 -9.93
C ASP A 178 -15.05 29.97 -8.69
N GLN A 179 -14.51 30.51 -7.61
CA GLN A 179 -14.47 29.88 -6.29
C GLN A 179 -15.87 29.53 -5.71
N MET A 180 -16.95 29.88 -6.42
CA MET A 180 -18.34 29.61 -6.07
C MET A 180 -19.04 28.63 -7.03
N ALA A 181 -18.30 27.92 -7.89
CA ALA A 181 -18.92 26.90 -8.75
C ALA A 181 -19.59 25.84 -7.88
N GLN A 182 -20.86 25.55 -8.16
CA GLN A 182 -21.57 24.47 -7.47
C GLN A 182 -20.84 23.16 -7.70
N PRO A 183 -20.62 22.33 -6.65
CA PRO A 183 -19.96 21.04 -6.82
C PRO A 183 -20.75 20.19 -7.81
N ASN A 184 -20.04 19.53 -8.71
CA ASN A 184 -20.66 18.57 -9.62
C ASN A 184 -21.24 17.42 -8.79
N ARG A 185 -22.51 17.11 -9.01
CA ARG A 185 -23.23 16.04 -8.31
C ARG A 185 -23.50 14.91 -9.28
N GLU A 186 -22.87 13.78 -9.03
CA GLU A 186 -23.02 12.58 -9.85
C GLU A 186 -23.62 11.45 -9.03
N ARG A 187 -24.57 10.72 -9.61
CA ARG A 187 -25.20 9.57 -8.96
C ARG A 187 -24.49 8.28 -9.38
N VAL A 188 -23.94 7.57 -8.42
CA VAL A 188 -23.12 6.37 -8.66
C VAL A 188 -23.66 5.21 -7.84
N GLN A 189 -23.69 4.02 -8.44
CA GLN A 189 -24.05 2.80 -7.74
C GLN A 189 -22.85 2.25 -6.95
N VAL A 190 -23.05 1.84 -5.72
CA VAL A 190 -22.09 1.10 -4.92
C VAL A 190 -22.03 -0.34 -5.45
N THR A 191 -20.98 -0.67 -6.18
CA THR A 191 -20.80 -1.99 -6.80
C THR A 191 -20.29 -3.01 -5.80
N ALA A 192 -19.41 -2.58 -4.87
CA ALA A 192 -18.78 -3.47 -3.91
C ALA A 192 -18.34 -2.75 -2.64
N ILE A 193 -18.04 -3.54 -1.62
CA ILE A 193 -17.48 -3.08 -0.35
C ILE A 193 -16.05 -3.60 -0.20
N LEU A 194 -15.14 -2.69 0.16
CA LEU A 194 -13.73 -2.97 0.43
C LEU A 194 -13.52 -3.06 1.94
N ARG A 195 -12.86 -4.13 2.41
CA ARG A 195 -12.58 -4.36 3.83
C ARG A 195 -11.07 -4.53 4.06
N LEU A 196 -10.44 -3.46 4.52
CA LEU A 196 -9.00 -3.42 4.81
C LEU A 196 -8.69 -3.57 6.31
N ASP A 197 -9.72 -3.61 7.15
CA ASP A 197 -9.61 -3.70 8.62
C ASP A 197 -8.69 -2.62 9.22
N GLY A 198 -8.92 -1.35 8.85
CA GLY A 198 -8.11 -0.25 9.33
C GLY A 198 -8.68 1.13 9.02
N GLN A 199 -7.86 2.16 9.22
CA GLN A 199 -8.26 3.56 9.02
C GLN A 199 -8.66 3.86 7.56
N LEU A 200 -8.09 3.13 6.60
CA LEU A 200 -8.43 3.28 5.17
C LEU A 200 -9.89 2.93 4.87
N ASP A 201 -10.51 2.02 5.62
CA ASP A 201 -11.93 1.67 5.48
C ASP A 201 -12.88 2.85 5.70
N HIS A 202 -12.42 3.88 6.44
CA HIS A 202 -13.21 5.06 6.79
C HIS A 202 -12.99 6.26 5.87
N SER A 203 -12.08 6.15 4.89
CA SER A 203 -11.70 7.29 4.05
C SER A 203 -11.53 6.95 2.56
N TYR A 204 -11.56 5.68 2.17
CA TYR A 204 -11.12 5.27 0.85
C TYR A 204 -12.26 4.73 -0.02
N ALA A 205 -12.29 5.15 -1.27
CA ALA A 205 -13.24 4.68 -2.28
C ALA A 205 -12.55 4.51 -3.64
N LEU A 206 -13.04 3.56 -4.46
CA LEU A 206 -12.50 3.31 -5.79
C LEU A 206 -13.55 3.56 -6.87
N LEU A 207 -13.10 4.09 -7.99
CA LEU A 207 -13.84 4.20 -9.24
C LEU A 207 -13.04 3.55 -10.38
N ALA A 208 -13.69 3.20 -11.47
CA ALA A 208 -13.00 2.87 -12.70
C ALA A 208 -12.25 4.10 -13.24
N LEU A 209 -11.02 3.91 -13.73
CA LEU A 209 -10.16 5.00 -14.19
C LEU A 209 -10.84 5.92 -15.22
N PRO A 210 -11.50 5.40 -16.29
CA PRO A 210 -12.18 6.27 -17.24
C PRO A 210 -13.31 7.11 -16.61
N GLN A 211 -14.06 6.53 -15.68
CA GLN A 211 -15.13 7.24 -14.96
C GLN A 211 -14.54 8.35 -14.06
N ALA A 212 -13.43 8.09 -13.39
CA ALA A 212 -12.75 9.09 -12.58
C ALA A 212 -12.19 10.24 -13.44
N GLN A 213 -11.64 9.93 -14.63
CA GLN A 213 -11.17 10.93 -15.60
C GLN A 213 -12.34 11.81 -16.08
N GLU A 214 -13.47 11.22 -16.47
CA GLU A 214 -14.65 11.93 -16.89
C GLU A 214 -15.18 12.87 -15.81
N LEU A 215 -15.31 12.39 -14.57
CA LEU A 215 -15.78 13.19 -13.43
C LEU A 215 -14.88 14.39 -13.12
N MET A 216 -13.57 14.24 -13.34
CA MET A 216 -12.57 15.30 -13.14
C MET A 216 -12.38 16.19 -14.38
N GLY A 217 -13.03 15.87 -15.51
CA GLY A 217 -12.83 16.57 -16.77
C GLY A 217 -11.45 16.34 -17.40
N TYR A 218 -10.83 15.20 -17.11
CA TYR A 218 -9.51 14.82 -17.66
C TYR A 218 -9.69 14.09 -18.99
N ARG A 219 -8.68 14.23 -19.86
CA ARG A 219 -8.56 13.41 -21.06
C ARG A 219 -8.02 12.02 -20.71
N GLU A 220 -8.14 11.06 -21.62
CA GLU A 220 -7.63 9.69 -21.46
C GLU A 220 -6.12 9.63 -21.21
N ASP A 221 -5.37 10.62 -21.72
CA ASP A 221 -3.92 10.74 -21.53
C ASP A 221 -3.52 11.49 -20.27
N GLN A 222 -4.50 11.95 -19.48
CA GLN A 222 -4.30 12.72 -18.24
C GLN A 222 -4.67 11.89 -17.01
N ILE A 223 -3.76 11.86 -16.05
CA ILE A 223 -3.93 11.16 -14.77
C ILE A 223 -3.33 12.00 -13.63
N THR A 224 -3.62 11.64 -12.39
CA THR A 224 -2.99 12.27 -11.21
C THR A 224 -1.59 11.72 -10.99
N GLY A 225 -1.39 10.42 -11.21
CA GLY A 225 -0.11 9.78 -10.96
C GLY A 225 -0.04 8.33 -11.41
N VAL A 226 1.14 7.75 -11.23
CA VAL A 226 1.42 6.33 -11.50
C VAL A 226 1.92 5.67 -10.21
N GLU A 227 1.36 4.54 -9.89
CA GLU A 227 1.82 3.66 -8.83
C GLU A 227 2.76 2.60 -9.37
N LEU A 228 3.78 2.30 -8.60
CA LEU A 228 4.82 1.34 -8.96
C LEU A 228 4.90 0.21 -7.94
N LYS A 229 5.09 -0.99 -8.45
CA LYS A 229 5.56 -2.14 -7.71
C LYS A 229 7.01 -2.41 -8.08
N VAL A 230 7.86 -2.57 -7.08
CA VAL A 230 9.26 -2.91 -7.26
C VAL A 230 9.55 -4.32 -6.75
N ASP A 231 10.66 -4.90 -7.18
CA ASP A 231 11.11 -6.24 -6.81
C ASP A 231 11.36 -6.37 -5.29
N ASP A 232 12.01 -5.35 -4.67
CA ASP A 232 12.27 -5.31 -3.24
C ASP A 232 11.74 -3.99 -2.64
N PRO A 233 10.58 -4.01 -1.96
CA PRO A 233 9.99 -2.80 -1.39
C PRO A 233 10.82 -2.16 -0.28
N PHE A 234 11.72 -2.91 0.38
CA PHE A 234 12.59 -2.37 1.43
C PHE A 234 13.77 -1.59 0.87
N LYS A 235 14.14 -1.83 -0.40
CA LYS A 235 15.18 -1.07 -1.11
C LYS A 235 14.64 0.05 -2.00
N VAL A 236 13.38 0.42 -1.82
CA VAL A 236 12.73 1.45 -2.62
C VAL A 236 13.44 2.82 -2.55
N GLN A 237 14.15 3.12 -1.45
CA GLN A 237 14.93 4.35 -1.29
C GLN A 237 16.20 4.36 -2.14
N GLU A 238 16.71 3.18 -2.54
CA GLU A 238 17.91 3.01 -3.36
C GLU A 238 17.59 2.93 -4.86
N MET A 239 16.32 3.19 -5.22
CA MET A 239 15.87 3.14 -6.61
C MET A 239 16.44 4.31 -7.41
N ASP A 240 17.02 4.00 -8.56
CA ASP A 240 17.48 4.99 -9.53
C ASP A 240 16.31 5.43 -10.40
N TYR A 241 16.02 6.72 -10.40
CA TYR A 241 15.04 7.39 -11.24
C TYR A 241 15.68 8.33 -12.26
N SER A 242 16.97 8.17 -12.58
CA SER A 242 17.70 9.02 -13.54
C SER A 242 17.07 9.09 -14.93
N MET A 243 16.32 8.03 -15.33
CA MET A 243 15.55 8.00 -16.58
C MET A 243 14.46 9.08 -16.65
N LEU A 244 14.13 9.70 -15.53
CA LEU A 244 13.11 10.76 -15.43
C LEU A 244 13.69 12.18 -15.39
N ASN A 245 15.02 12.36 -15.36
CA ASN A 245 15.66 13.68 -15.23
C ASN A 245 15.25 14.66 -16.35
N ASP A 246 15.06 14.14 -17.56
CA ASP A 246 14.66 14.93 -18.75
C ASP A 246 13.15 14.82 -19.05
N TYR A 247 12.34 14.46 -18.04
CA TYR A 247 10.90 14.43 -18.24
C TYR A 247 10.33 15.86 -18.28
N PRO A 248 9.43 16.18 -19.24
CA PRO A 248 8.97 17.58 -19.45
C PRO A 248 8.25 18.20 -18.26
N GLN A 249 7.59 17.38 -17.45
CA GLN A 249 6.86 17.83 -16.26
C GLN A 249 7.70 17.62 -15.00
N LEU A 250 7.56 18.53 -14.03
CA LEU A 250 8.22 18.40 -12.74
C LEU A 250 7.51 17.31 -11.92
N LEU A 251 8.21 16.19 -11.68
CA LEU A 251 7.67 15.03 -10.99
C LEU A 251 7.96 15.08 -9.49
N TYR A 252 7.03 14.54 -8.72
CA TYR A 252 7.19 14.27 -7.29
C TYR A 252 7.11 12.75 -7.07
N ILE A 253 8.19 12.19 -6.52
CA ILE A 253 8.33 10.76 -6.29
C ILE A 253 8.24 10.52 -4.79
N GLN A 254 7.26 9.76 -4.38
CA GLN A 254 7.02 9.41 -2.97
C GLN A 254 6.96 7.89 -2.82
N ASN A 255 7.83 7.33 -1.98
CA ASN A 255 7.80 5.93 -1.65
C ASN A 255 7.00 5.65 -0.36
N TRP A 256 6.64 4.38 -0.14
CA TRP A 256 5.87 3.97 1.03
C TRP A 256 6.58 4.29 2.36
N VAL A 257 7.92 4.26 2.38
CA VAL A 257 8.72 4.60 3.57
C VAL A 257 8.56 6.07 3.95
N ALA A 258 8.53 6.97 2.96
CA ALA A 258 8.30 8.39 3.21
C ALA A 258 6.86 8.65 3.71
N LYS A 259 5.88 7.90 3.20
CA LYS A 259 4.47 8.07 3.52
C LYS A 259 4.07 7.42 4.86
N PHE A 260 4.63 6.26 5.17
CA PHE A 260 4.27 5.42 6.32
C PHE A 260 5.44 5.09 7.25
N GLY A 261 6.65 5.56 6.94
CA GLY A 261 7.89 5.22 7.66
C GLY A 261 7.95 5.73 9.11
N TYR A 262 7.03 6.63 9.51
CA TYR A 262 6.90 6.99 10.92
C TYR A 262 6.48 5.79 11.77
N MET A 263 5.69 4.87 11.22
CA MET A 263 5.33 3.61 11.88
C MET A 263 6.49 2.60 11.91
N TYR A 264 7.48 2.78 11.03
CA TYR A 264 8.64 1.89 10.92
C TYR A 264 9.83 2.36 11.78
N ARG A 265 9.97 3.68 12.02
CA ARG A 265 11.07 4.28 12.79
C ARG A 265 11.08 3.90 14.27
N ASP A 266 9.93 3.56 14.84
CA ASP A 266 9.80 3.19 16.24
C ASP A 266 10.22 1.72 16.51
N ILE A 267 10.70 1.00 15.46
CA ILE A 267 11.03 -0.43 15.51
C ILE A 267 12.54 -0.68 15.25
N GLN A 268 13.30 0.33 14.82
CA GLN A 268 14.76 0.31 14.75
C GLN A 268 15.37 0.83 16.05
#